data_35cc5d6dec276e6289926ee5329dffc2
#
_entry.id   35cc5d6dec276e6289926ee5329dffc2
#
_cell.length_a   1.000
_cell.length_b   1.000
_cell.length_c   1.000
_cell.angle_alpha   90.00
_cell.angle_beta   90.00
_cell.angle_gamma   90.00
#
_symmetry.space_group_name_H-M   'P 1'
#
loop_
_entity.id
_entity.type
_entity.pdbx_description
1 polymer ?
#
loop_
_entity_poly.entity_id
_entity_poly.type
_entity_poly.pdbx_seq_one_letter_code
_entity_poly.pdbx_strand_id
1 'polypeptide(L)'
;MKVLLLGANGYMGPHLVKVLEKFYQLRITDIMPIESEHETMVVDVTDLGQVMEATEGMDAIINCSVLRHDRKLAFDVSARGSYNVMRSAVNHKIQRIIQTGPWTATNGQMTFDLDFELNPDSSPSPGTEVYALTKSLGQEICKVFTENYHSLYVQCYLFSIFVDYDDP
;
A
#
# COMPACT_ATOMS: atom_id res chain seq x y z
N MET A 1 -16.08 11.40 3.13
CA MET A 1 -15.48 10.21 2.49
C MET A 1 -14.87 9.35 3.58
N LYS A 2 -15.11 8.05 3.52
CA LYS A 2 -14.53 7.07 4.44
C LYS A 2 -13.31 6.43 3.81
N VAL A 3 -12.19 6.43 4.51
CA VAL A 3 -10.91 5.92 4.01
C VAL A 3 -10.42 4.78 4.89
N LEU A 4 -10.13 3.66 4.26
CA LEU A 4 -9.44 2.53 4.89
C LEU A 4 -7.92 2.75 4.79
N LEU A 5 -7.23 2.70 5.91
CA LEU A 5 -5.78 2.71 5.99
C LEU A 5 -5.28 1.34 6.47
N LEU A 6 -4.65 0.58 5.59
CA LEU A 6 -4.03 -0.71 5.89
C LEU A 6 -2.56 -0.51 6.25
N GLY A 7 -2.09 -1.14 7.31
CA GLY A 7 -0.72 -0.98 7.82
C GLY A 7 -0.52 0.32 8.61
N ALA A 8 -1.54 0.74 9.36
CA ALA A 8 -1.58 2.02 10.05
C ALA A 8 -0.64 2.11 11.26
N ASN A 9 -0.17 0.97 11.80
CA ASN A 9 0.83 0.94 12.88
C ASN A 9 2.28 0.90 12.35
N GLY A 10 2.42 0.94 11.02
CA GLY A 10 3.72 1.01 10.34
C GLY A 10 4.30 2.43 10.39
N TYR A 11 5.50 2.59 9.82
CA TYR A 11 6.29 3.82 9.88
C TYR A 11 5.54 5.07 9.38
N MET A 12 4.72 4.94 8.34
CA MET A 12 3.96 6.06 7.76
C MET A 12 2.59 6.26 8.40
N GLY A 13 2.02 5.21 8.97
CA GLY A 13 0.63 5.20 9.40
C GLY A 13 0.25 6.32 10.36
N PRO A 14 0.96 6.52 11.50
CA PRO A 14 0.61 7.56 12.46
C PRO A 14 0.61 8.97 11.85
N HIS A 15 1.56 9.25 10.94
CA HIS A 15 1.65 10.54 10.27
C HIS A 15 0.49 10.74 9.27
N LEU A 16 0.13 9.68 8.53
CA LEU A 16 -1.01 9.71 7.63
C LEU A 16 -2.32 9.91 8.39
N VAL A 17 -2.51 9.23 9.52
CA VAL A 17 -3.68 9.41 10.37
C VAL A 17 -3.82 10.87 10.80
N LYS A 18 -2.78 11.46 11.39
CA LYS A 18 -2.73 12.86 11.84
C LYS A 18 -3.12 13.89 10.76
N VAL A 19 -2.82 13.59 9.50
CA VAL A 19 -3.16 14.47 8.37
C VAL A 19 -4.55 14.18 7.84
N LEU A 20 -4.88 12.92 7.63
CA LEU A 20 -6.12 12.50 6.95
C LEU A 20 -7.35 12.68 7.83
N GLU A 21 -7.24 12.52 9.17
CA GLU A 21 -8.35 12.70 10.11
C GLU A 21 -9.01 14.08 10.03
N LYS A 22 -8.27 15.09 9.58
CA LYS A 22 -8.77 16.46 9.39
C LYS A 22 -9.81 16.57 8.28
N PHE A 23 -9.84 15.62 7.36
CA PHE A 23 -10.64 15.69 6.13
C PHE A 23 -11.55 14.48 5.92
N TYR A 24 -11.24 13.33 6.53
CA TYR A 24 -11.88 12.05 6.26
C TYR A 24 -12.24 11.31 7.53
N GLN A 25 -13.25 10.46 7.44
CA GLN A 25 -13.49 9.44 8.44
C GLN A 25 -12.57 8.26 8.16
N LEU A 26 -11.82 7.83 9.17
CA LEU A 26 -10.82 6.78 9.00
C LEU A 26 -11.28 5.48 9.63
N ARG A 27 -11.05 4.38 8.92
CA ARG A 27 -10.88 3.04 9.47
C ARG A 27 -9.41 2.69 9.36
N ILE A 28 -8.74 2.49 10.49
CA ILE A 28 -7.31 2.22 10.56
C ILE A 28 -7.09 0.78 10.99
N THR A 29 -6.22 0.07 10.27
CA THR A 29 -6.02 -1.36 10.48
C THR A 29 -4.54 -1.74 10.43
N ASP A 30 -4.21 -2.75 11.19
CA ASP A 30 -2.90 -3.38 11.19
C ASP A 30 -3.03 -4.85 11.59
N ILE A 31 -1.96 -5.64 11.44
CA ILE A 31 -1.91 -7.01 11.95
C ILE A 31 -1.90 -7.05 13.49
N MET A 32 -1.50 -5.97 14.12
CA MET A 32 -1.56 -5.78 15.58
C MET A 32 -2.68 -4.81 15.95
N PRO A 33 -3.30 -4.96 17.12
CA PRO A 33 -4.29 -4.02 17.63
C PRO A 33 -3.73 -2.60 17.70
N ILE A 34 -4.56 -1.61 17.34
CA ILE A 34 -4.26 -0.18 17.43
C ILE A 34 -5.21 0.45 18.44
N GLU A 35 -4.67 1.19 19.41
CA GLU A 35 -5.46 2.04 20.29
C GLU A 35 -5.70 3.39 19.62
N SER A 36 -6.95 3.74 19.35
CA SER A 36 -7.30 4.99 18.67
C SER A 36 -8.77 5.35 18.93
N GLU A 37 -9.11 6.62 18.74
CA GLU A 37 -10.50 7.10 18.71
C GLU A 37 -11.18 6.83 17.34
N HIS A 38 -10.42 6.48 16.32
CA HIS A 38 -10.94 6.07 15.02
C HIS A 38 -11.48 4.63 15.07
N GLU A 39 -12.24 4.26 14.06
CA GLU A 39 -12.63 2.86 13.87
C GLU A 39 -11.38 2.01 13.59
N THR A 40 -11.18 0.97 14.40
CA THR A 40 -10.01 0.10 14.31
C THR A 40 -10.40 -1.34 14.00
N MET A 41 -9.59 -2.05 13.24
CA MET A 41 -9.70 -3.49 13.02
C MET A 41 -8.31 -4.13 13.01
N VAL A 42 -8.22 -5.37 13.49
CA VAL A 42 -7.03 -6.21 13.27
C VAL A 42 -7.20 -6.90 11.92
N VAL A 43 -6.26 -6.66 11.00
CA VAL A 43 -6.35 -7.16 9.63
C VAL A 43 -5.00 -7.68 9.16
N ASP A 44 -4.97 -8.97 8.83
CA ASP A 44 -3.89 -9.54 8.04
C ASP A 44 -4.24 -9.38 6.55
N VAL A 45 -3.48 -8.56 5.82
CA VAL A 45 -3.72 -8.31 4.39
C VAL A 45 -3.55 -9.57 3.53
N THR A 46 -2.93 -10.61 4.06
CA THR A 46 -2.79 -11.90 3.38
C THR A 46 -4.07 -12.74 3.45
N ASP A 47 -5.00 -12.39 4.33
CA ASP A 47 -6.32 -13.01 4.45
C ASP A 47 -7.37 -12.19 3.67
N LEU A 48 -7.88 -12.78 2.59
CA LEU A 48 -8.88 -12.12 1.75
C LEU A 48 -10.18 -11.80 2.52
N GLY A 49 -10.60 -12.68 3.42
CA GLY A 49 -11.84 -12.48 4.21
C GLY A 49 -11.75 -11.25 5.11
N GLN A 50 -10.62 -11.10 5.82
CA GLN A 50 -10.38 -9.94 6.67
C GLN A 50 -10.27 -8.64 5.85
N VAL A 51 -9.60 -8.67 4.68
CA VAL A 51 -9.53 -7.50 3.79
C VAL A 51 -10.92 -7.14 3.25
N MET A 52 -11.74 -8.13 2.89
CA MET A 52 -13.12 -7.92 2.44
C MET A 52 -13.97 -7.24 3.52
N GLU A 53 -13.90 -7.72 4.75
CA GLU A 53 -14.60 -7.13 5.88
C GLU A 53 -14.11 -5.69 6.15
N ALA A 54 -12.81 -5.48 6.15
CA ALA A 54 -12.22 -4.15 6.38
C ALA A 54 -12.61 -3.12 5.31
N THR A 55 -12.83 -3.54 4.08
CA THR A 55 -13.19 -2.64 2.97
C THR A 55 -14.69 -2.36 2.87
N GLU A 56 -15.53 -3.08 3.60
CA GLU A 56 -16.98 -2.86 3.56
C GLU A 56 -17.36 -1.44 4.00
N GLY A 57 -18.10 -0.74 3.14
CA GLY A 57 -18.57 0.62 3.39
C GLY A 57 -17.51 1.72 3.29
N MET A 58 -16.33 1.42 2.72
CA MET A 58 -15.29 2.41 2.47
C MET A 58 -15.39 3.01 1.06
N ASP A 59 -14.94 4.26 0.93
CA ASP A 59 -14.91 5.00 -0.35
C ASP A 59 -13.55 4.95 -1.03
N ALA A 60 -12.48 4.74 -0.26
CA ALA A 60 -11.10 4.68 -0.74
C ALA A 60 -10.23 3.79 0.16
N ILE A 61 -9.13 3.30 -0.40
CA ILE A 61 -8.15 2.46 0.30
C ILE A 61 -6.76 3.07 0.17
N ILE A 62 -6.03 3.12 1.27
CA ILE A 62 -4.59 3.42 1.30
C ILE A 62 -3.89 2.18 1.86
N ASN A 63 -3.07 1.53 1.05
CA ASN A 63 -2.32 0.35 1.44
C ASN A 63 -0.86 0.70 1.74
N CYS A 64 -0.54 0.77 3.03
CA CYS A 64 0.81 0.95 3.55
C CYS A 64 1.42 -0.34 4.10
N SER A 65 0.73 -1.47 3.95
CA SER A 65 1.19 -2.75 4.49
C SER A 65 2.53 -3.15 3.91
N VAL A 66 3.46 -3.54 4.78
CA VAL A 66 4.81 -3.93 4.41
C VAL A 66 5.41 -4.89 5.43
N LEU A 67 6.20 -5.85 4.94
CA LEU A 67 7.09 -6.64 5.76
C LEU A 67 8.44 -6.78 5.05
N ARG A 68 9.56 -6.60 5.76
CA ARG A 68 10.90 -6.49 5.16
C ARG A 68 11.85 -7.61 5.55
N HIS A 69 11.62 -8.25 6.68
CA HIS A 69 12.63 -9.10 7.32
C HIS A 69 12.46 -10.60 7.07
N ASP A 70 11.29 -11.05 6.62
CA ASP A 70 11.02 -12.43 6.27
C ASP A 70 10.64 -12.53 4.80
N ARG A 71 11.36 -13.39 4.06
CA ARG A 71 11.17 -13.51 2.61
C ARG A 71 9.77 -14.00 2.25
N LYS A 72 9.28 -15.04 2.93
CA LYS A 72 7.95 -15.59 2.64
C LYS A 72 6.86 -14.56 2.93
N LEU A 73 6.91 -13.97 4.10
CA LEU A 73 5.92 -12.98 4.51
C LEU A 73 6.01 -11.69 3.66
N ALA A 74 7.19 -11.31 3.17
CA ALA A 74 7.33 -10.17 2.26
C ALA A 74 6.55 -10.39 0.95
N PHE A 75 6.62 -11.59 0.37
CA PHE A 75 5.81 -11.96 -0.79
C PHE A 75 4.32 -12.04 -0.45
N ASP A 76 3.97 -12.67 0.66
CA ASP A 76 2.58 -12.79 1.08
C ASP A 76 1.95 -11.41 1.32
N VAL A 77 2.63 -10.51 2.04
CA VAL A 77 2.10 -9.17 2.34
C VAL A 77 2.08 -8.27 1.10
N SER A 78 3.17 -8.20 0.33
CA SER A 78 3.27 -7.24 -0.76
C SER A 78 2.58 -7.71 -2.03
N ALA A 79 2.71 -8.96 -2.45
CA ALA A 79 2.10 -9.47 -3.67
C ALA A 79 0.67 -9.97 -3.40
N ARG A 80 0.52 -10.98 -2.54
CA ARG A 80 -0.79 -11.56 -2.22
C ARG A 80 -1.70 -10.53 -1.53
N GLY A 81 -1.16 -9.72 -0.60
CA GLY A 81 -1.93 -8.65 0.04
C GLY A 81 -2.42 -7.60 -0.98
N SER A 82 -1.59 -7.19 -1.94
CA SER A 82 -2.04 -6.29 -3.01
C SER A 82 -3.16 -6.92 -3.86
N TYR A 83 -3.06 -8.21 -4.19
CA TYR A 83 -4.15 -8.92 -4.87
C TYR A 83 -5.46 -8.88 -4.05
N ASN A 84 -5.38 -9.16 -2.74
CA ASN A 84 -6.55 -9.15 -1.86
C ASN A 84 -7.19 -7.76 -1.78
N VAL A 85 -6.38 -6.70 -1.68
CA VAL A 85 -6.85 -5.31 -1.70
C VAL A 85 -7.57 -4.98 -3.00
N MET A 86 -6.97 -5.30 -4.14
CA MET A 86 -7.57 -5.03 -5.45
C MET A 86 -8.85 -5.85 -5.66
N ARG A 87 -8.85 -7.12 -5.25
CA ARG A 87 -10.03 -7.98 -5.33
C ARG A 87 -11.18 -7.46 -4.48
N SER A 88 -10.86 -7.00 -3.29
CA SER A 88 -11.84 -6.41 -2.37
C SER A 88 -12.40 -5.09 -2.90
N ALA A 89 -11.53 -4.22 -3.45
CA ALA A 89 -11.94 -2.97 -4.08
C ALA A 89 -12.94 -3.20 -5.23
N VAL A 90 -12.68 -4.19 -6.09
CA VAL A 90 -13.63 -4.58 -7.16
C VAL A 90 -14.96 -5.03 -6.58
N ASN A 91 -14.94 -5.90 -5.56
CA ASN A 91 -16.14 -6.45 -4.96
C ASN A 91 -17.03 -5.37 -4.32
N HIS A 92 -16.42 -4.42 -3.60
CA HIS A 92 -17.12 -3.33 -2.93
C HIS A 92 -17.28 -2.07 -3.81
N LYS A 93 -16.88 -2.12 -5.08
CA LYS A 93 -16.95 -1.01 -6.04
C LYS A 93 -16.18 0.24 -5.58
N ILE A 94 -15.11 0.03 -4.82
CA ILE A 94 -14.20 1.10 -4.41
C ILE A 94 -13.31 1.45 -5.60
N GLN A 95 -13.33 2.71 -6.02
CA GLN A 95 -12.63 3.15 -7.23
C GLN A 95 -11.24 3.74 -6.94
N ARG A 96 -11.00 4.23 -5.71
CA ARG A 96 -9.79 4.98 -5.37
C ARG A 96 -8.91 4.18 -4.45
N ILE A 97 -7.73 3.82 -4.94
CA ILE A 97 -6.75 3.05 -4.20
C ILE A 97 -5.40 3.76 -4.27
N ILE A 98 -4.73 3.89 -3.13
CA ILE A 98 -3.33 4.30 -3.05
C ILE A 98 -2.53 3.07 -2.61
N GLN A 99 -1.54 2.71 -3.42
CA GLN A 99 -0.56 1.68 -3.13
C GLN A 99 0.79 2.33 -2.84
N THR A 100 1.39 2.05 -1.69
CA THR A 100 2.70 2.61 -1.35
C THR A 100 3.84 1.65 -1.69
N GLY A 101 4.98 2.21 -2.09
CA GLY A 101 6.19 1.45 -2.37
C GLY A 101 7.43 2.34 -2.43
N PRO A 102 8.64 1.76 -2.35
CA PRO A 102 9.86 2.52 -2.55
C PRO A 102 10.07 2.83 -4.03
N TRP A 103 10.78 3.91 -4.33
CA TRP A 103 11.20 4.21 -5.71
C TRP A 103 12.03 3.07 -6.33
N THR A 104 12.76 2.33 -5.50
CA THR A 104 13.53 1.16 -5.89
C THR A 104 12.69 0.01 -6.46
N ALA A 105 11.36 0.03 -6.23
CA ALA A 105 10.45 -0.94 -6.85
C ALA A 105 10.43 -0.82 -8.39
N THR A 106 10.78 0.35 -8.93
CA THR A 106 10.86 0.59 -10.38
C THR A 106 12.28 0.43 -10.90
N ASN A 107 13.29 1.00 -10.24
CA ASN A 107 14.63 1.13 -10.80
C ASN A 107 15.73 0.32 -10.06
N GLY A 108 15.37 -0.45 -9.03
CA GLY A 108 16.35 -1.20 -8.21
C GLY A 108 17.17 -0.29 -7.28
N GLN A 109 17.96 -0.93 -6.40
CA GLN A 109 18.68 -0.22 -5.34
C GLN A 109 19.98 0.44 -5.79
N MET A 110 20.60 -0.03 -6.85
CA MET A 110 21.97 0.36 -7.21
C MET A 110 22.13 0.38 -8.73
N THR A 111 21.69 1.43 -9.34
CA THR A 111 22.18 1.75 -10.67
C THR A 111 23.23 2.85 -10.54
N PHE A 112 24.48 2.52 -10.80
CA PHE A 112 25.56 3.50 -10.88
C PHE A 112 25.32 4.53 -11.99
N ASP A 113 24.36 4.24 -12.87
CA ASP A 113 23.94 5.06 -14.00
C ASP A 113 22.56 5.72 -13.74
N LEU A 114 22.13 5.88 -12.49
CA LEU A 114 20.90 6.57 -12.18
C LEU A 114 21.03 8.06 -12.52
N ASP A 115 20.31 8.49 -13.53
CA ASP A 115 20.24 9.90 -13.95
C ASP A 115 19.27 10.74 -13.09
N PHE A 116 18.71 10.15 -12.05
CA PHE A 116 17.69 10.73 -11.16
C PHE A 116 16.36 11.09 -11.85
N GLU A 117 16.20 10.76 -13.12
CA GLU A 117 14.92 10.87 -13.84
C GLU A 117 14.14 9.55 -13.70
N LEU A 118 13.26 9.48 -12.72
CA LEU A 118 12.38 8.32 -12.52
C LEU A 118 11.25 8.39 -13.54
N ASN A 119 11.22 7.46 -14.47
CA ASN A 119 10.11 7.30 -15.40
C ASN A 119 9.16 6.21 -14.88
N PRO A 120 7.96 6.55 -14.39
CA PRO A 120 6.99 5.59 -13.88
C PRO A 120 6.44 4.65 -14.97
N ASP A 121 6.56 5.02 -16.24
CA ASP A 121 6.09 4.23 -17.38
C ASP A 121 7.15 3.25 -17.91
N SER A 122 8.37 3.29 -17.36
CA SER A 122 9.39 2.31 -17.73
C SER A 122 9.06 0.92 -17.17
N SER A 123 9.55 -0.11 -17.85
CA SER A 123 9.42 -1.48 -17.34
C SER A 123 10.12 -1.60 -15.99
N PRO A 124 9.47 -2.18 -14.98
CA PRO A 124 10.07 -2.32 -13.66
C PRO A 124 11.35 -3.15 -13.69
N SER A 125 12.37 -2.68 -13.00
CA SER A 125 13.65 -3.36 -12.82
C SER A 125 14.09 -3.29 -11.34
N PRO A 126 13.33 -3.90 -10.42
CA PRO A 126 13.53 -3.73 -8.98
C PRO A 126 14.82 -4.38 -8.45
N GLY A 127 15.51 -5.17 -9.27
CA GLY A 127 16.63 -5.99 -8.82
C GLY A 127 16.17 -7.18 -7.96
N THR A 128 17.10 -7.73 -7.18
CA THR A 128 16.88 -8.96 -6.39
C THR A 128 16.63 -8.72 -4.91
N GLU A 129 16.62 -7.46 -4.47
CA GLU A 129 16.29 -7.12 -3.09
C GLU A 129 14.81 -7.40 -2.82
N VAL A 130 14.54 -8.15 -1.75
CA VAL A 130 13.21 -8.72 -1.48
C VAL A 130 12.14 -7.65 -1.33
N TYR A 131 12.43 -6.55 -0.64
CA TYR A 131 11.47 -5.48 -0.43
C TYR A 131 11.09 -4.78 -1.74
N ALA A 132 12.08 -4.36 -2.53
CA ALA A 132 11.84 -3.71 -3.82
C ALA A 132 11.12 -4.65 -4.80
N LEU A 133 11.59 -5.90 -4.90
CA LEU A 133 11.00 -6.92 -5.77
C LEU A 133 9.54 -7.21 -5.42
N THR A 134 9.24 -7.44 -4.15
CA THR A 134 7.85 -7.77 -3.74
C THR A 134 6.91 -6.60 -3.88
N LYS A 135 7.36 -5.37 -3.63
CA LYS A 135 6.57 -4.16 -3.88
C LYS A 135 6.34 -3.91 -5.37
N SER A 136 7.34 -4.18 -6.22
CA SER A 136 7.18 -4.14 -7.68
C SER A 136 6.11 -5.13 -8.16
N LEU A 137 6.12 -6.35 -7.67
CA LEU A 137 5.07 -7.33 -7.97
C LEU A 137 3.68 -6.86 -7.54
N GLY A 138 3.58 -6.22 -6.37
CA GLY A 138 2.32 -5.61 -5.91
C GLY A 138 1.81 -4.52 -6.87
N GLN A 139 2.70 -3.70 -7.44
CA GLN A 139 2.35 -2.68 -8.43
C GLN A 139 1.89 -3.31 -9.75
N GLU A 140 2.57 -4.35 -10.23
CA GLU A 140 2.15 -5.09 -11.42
C GLU A 140 0.77 -5.73 -11.25
N ILE A 141 0.46 -6.26 -10.07
CA ILE A 141 -0.89 -6.74 -9.75
C ILE A 141 -1.90 -5.59 -9.87
N CYS A 142 -1.62 -4.43 -9.28
CA CYS A 142 -2.49 -3.26 -9.40
C CYS A 142 -2.73 -2.87 -10.86
N LYS A 143 -1.68 -2.86 -11.68
CA LYS A 143 -1.76 -2.56 -13.11
C LYS A 143 -2.68 -3.53 -13.85
N VAL A 144 -2.51 -4.84 -13.65
CA VAL A 144 -3.38 -5.86 -14.25
C VAL A 144 -4.85 -5.64 -13.88
N PHE A 145 -5.13 -5.27 -12.62
CA PHE A 145 -6.50 -4.96 -12.22
C PHE A 145 -7.06 -3.71 -12.91
N THR A 146 -6.28 -2.63 -13.05
CA THR A 146 -6.75 -1.40 -13.73
C THR A 146 -6.99 -1.61 -15.21
N GLU A 147 -6.20 -2.46 -15.86
CA GLU A 147 -6.41 -2.85 -17.27
C GLU A 147 -7.70 -3.65 -17.49
N ASN A 148 -8.14 -4.42 -16.50
CA ASN A 148 -9.32 -5.27 -16.58
C ASN A 148 -10.58 -4.65 -15.97
N TYR A 149 -10.43 -3.69 -15.06
CA TYR A 149 -11.52 -3.00 -14.37
C TYR A 149 -11.36 -1.49 -14.52
N HIS A 150 -11.84 -0.93 -15.63
CA HIS A 150 -11.65 0.49 -16.00
C HIS A 150 -12.26 1.51 -15.03
N SER A 151 -13.05 1.07 -14.06
CA SER A 151 -13.56 1.92 -12.98
C SER A 151 -12.54 2.14 -11.86
N LEU A 152 -11.47 1.34 -11.80
CA LEU A 152 -10.45 1.46 -10.79
C LEU A 152 -9.45 2.56 -11.15
N TYR A 153 -9.16 3.41 -10.18
CA TYR A 153 -8.09 4.38 -10.21
C TYR A 153 -7.10 4.05 -9.11
N VAL A 154 -5.94 3.53 -9.50
CA VAL A 154 -4.87 3.17 -8.57
C VAL A 154 -3.70 4.13 -8.76
N GLN A 155 -3.27 4.73 -7.67
CA GLN A 155 -2.09 5.56 -7.64
C GLN A 155 -0.99 4.87 -6.83
N CYS A 156 0.13 4.58 -7.48
CA CYS A 156 1.31 4.05 -6.82
C CYS A 156 2.20 5.20 -6.36
N TYR A 157 2.31 5.40 -5.05
CA TYR A 157 3.24 6.37 -4.49
C TYR A 157 4.60 5.72 -4.26
N LEU A 158 5.61 6.22 -4.97
CA LEU A 158 6.99 5.82 -4.84
C LEU A 158 7.74 6.89 -4.04
N PHE A 159 8.37 6.48 -2.95
CA PHE A 159 9.12 7.42 -2.10
C PHE A 159 10.50 6.84 -1.75
N SER A 160 11.45 7.74 -1.52
CA SER A 160 12.82 7.40 -1.14
C SER A 160 13.01 7.46 0.36
N ILE A 161 12.65 8.56 0.96
CA ILE A 161 12.85 8.86 2.38
C ILE A 161 11.54 9.40 2.95
N PHE A 162 11.20 8.94 4.13
CA PHE A 162 10.16 9.53 4.96
C PHE A 162 10.84 10.24 6.12
N VAL A 163 10.59 11.53 6.25
CA VAL A 163 11.16 12.37 7.31
C VAL A 163 10.02 13.00 8.10
N ASP A 164 10.05 12.84 9.41
CA ASP A 164 9.20 13.62 10.31
C ASP A 164 9.87 14.96 10.57
N TYR A 165 9.25 16.03 10.11
CA TYR A 165 9.76 17.38 10.33
C TYR A 165 9.49 17.91 11.75
N ASP A 166 8.64 17.23 12.51
CA ASP A 166 8.34 17.58 13.91
C ASP A 166 9.28 16.85 14.90
N ASP A 167 10.14 15.95 14.42
CA ASP A 167 11.14 15.25 15.22
C ASP A 167 12.52 15.94 15.02
N PRO A 168 13.08 16.62 16.05
CA PRO A 168 14.31 17.44 15.95
C PRO A 168 15.59 16.62 15.77
#